data_08e0522bb89640ea6b4646f046104abf
#
_entry.id   08e0522bb89640ea6b4646f046104abf
#
_cell.length_a   1.000
_cell.length_b   1.000
_cell.length_c   1.000
_cell.angle_alpha   90.00
_cell.angle_beta   90.00
_cell.angle_gamma   90.00
#
_symmetry.space_group_name_H-M   'P 1'
#
loop_
_entity.id
_entity.type
_entity.pdbx_description
1 polymer ?
#
loop_
_entity_poly.entity_id
_entity_poly.type
_entity_poly.pdbx_seq_one_letter_code
_entity_poly.pdbx_strand_id
1 'polypeptide(L)'
;MERARSLSALLARGERPAPFACPVQVVRFGGDLTLVALAGEAVVDYSLRLKRELAGPAAVWVAGYSNDVFGYLPSLRIIREGGYEGVSANTRILNHPGRFSDDTEERVIGKALELLRNLD
;
A
#
# COMPACT_ATOMS: atom_id res chain seq x y z
N MET A 1 12.87 -11.15 -20.75
CA MET A 1 12.69 -12.62 -20.90
C MET A 1 13.28 -13.42 -19.74
N GLU A 2 14.46 -13.08 -19.25
CA GLU A 2 15.15 -13.79 -18.16
C GLU A 2 14.33 -13.86 -16.86
N ARG A 3 13.71 -12.75 -16.48
CA ARG A 3 12.90 -12.68 -15.26
C ARG A 3 11.61 -13.52 -15.30
N ALA A 4 10.94 -13.56 -16.45
CA ALA A 4 9.77 -14.42 -16.61
C ALA A 4 10.15 -15.90 -16.43
N ARG A 5 11.33 -16.28 -16.92
CA ARG A 5 11.88 -17.63 -16.73
C ARG A 5 12.22 -17.90 -15.27
N SER A 6 12.85 -16.94 -14.57
CA SER A 6 13.19 -17.05 -13.15
C SER A 6 11.93 -17.18 -12.28
N LEU A 7 10.90 -16.38 -12.55
CA LEU A 7 9.62 -16.45 -11.85
C LEU A 7 8.90 -17.79 -12.12
N SER A 8 8.87 -18.23 -13.38
CA SER A 8 8.30 -19.53 -13.74
C SER A 8 9.02 -20.69 -13.06
N ALA A 9 10.36 -20.64 -13.00
CA ALA A 9 11.16 -21.66 -12.32
C ALA A 9 10.89 -21.68 -10.79
N LEU A 10 10.72 -20.50 -10.17
CA LEU A 10 10.39 -20.35 -8.76
C LEU A 10 9.01 -20.95 -8.46
N LEU A 11 8.01 -20.59 -9.26
CA LEU A 11 6.65 -21.12 -9.12
C LEU A 11 6.57 -22.63 -9.37
N ALA A 12 7.35 -23.14 -10.34
CA ALA A 12 7.42 -24.60 -10.61
C ALA A 12 7.99 -25.40 -9.42
N ARG A 13 8.78 -24.76 -8.56
CA ARG A 13 9.27 -25.37 -7.29
C ARG A 13 8.30 -25.20 -6.12
N GLY A 14 7.11 -24.62 -6.35
CA GLY A 14 6.15 -24.29 -5.29
C GLY A 14 6.57 -23.13 -4.39
N GLU A 15 7.60 -22.40 -4.79
CA GLU A 15 8.09 -21.23 -4.07
C GLU A 15 7.29 -19.98 -4.46
N ARG A 16 7.21 -19.01 -3.56
CA ARG A 16 6.60 -17.69 -3.84
C ARG A 16 7.67 -16.61 -3.84
N PRO A 17 7.50 -15.56 -4.65
CA PRO A 17 8.35 -14.38 -4.54
C PRO A 17 8.38 -13.86 -3.10
N ALA A 18 9.54 -13.41 -2.64
CA ALA A 18 9.66 -12.79 -1.33
C ALA A 18 8.73 -11.56 -1.24
N PRO A 19 7.98 -11.40 -0.14
CA PRO A 19 7.22 -10.19 0.08
C PRO A 19 8.17 -9.01 0.25
N PHE A 20 7.77 -7.84 -0.20
CA PHE A 20 8.48 -6.60 0.11
C PHE A 20 7.76 -5.83 1.22
N ALA A 21 8.52 -5.02 1.95
CA ALA A 21 7.98 -4.20 3.00
C ALA A 21 7.15 -3.04 2.43
N CYS A 22 6.02 -2.76 3.06
CA CYS A 22 5.23 -1.55 2.83
C CYS A 22 5.13 -0.80 4.15
N PRO A 23 6.10 0.08 4.48
CA PRO A 23 6.09 0.84 5.71
C PRO A 23 4.83 1.69 5.86
N VAL A 24 4.23 1.62 7.04
CA VAL A 24 3.12 2.48 7.47
C VAL A 24 3.53 3.13 8.78
N GLN A 25 3.43 4.45 8.85
CA GLN A 25 3.74 5.21 10.05
C GLN A 25 2.57 6.13 10.40
N VAL A 26 2.30 6.27 11.70
CA VAL A 26 1.30 7.21 12.21
C VAL A 26 1.97 8.11 13.21
N VAL A 27 1.77 9.41 13.06
CA VAL A 27 2.29 10.45 13.95
C VAL A 27 1.13 11.33 14.37
N ARG A 28 1.02 11.58 15.70
CA ARG A 28 0.04 12.50 16.25
C ARG A 28 0.71 13.79 16.69
N PHE A 29 0.19 14.92 16.23
CA PHE A 29 0.62 16.25 16.64
C PHE A 29 -0.43 16.83 17.58
N GLY A 30 -0.24 16.59 18.88
CA GLY A 30 -1.23 16.94 19.90
C GLY A 30 -2.60 16.31 19.63
N GLY A 31 -3.67 17.05 19.91
CA GLY A 31 -5.05 16.63 19.62
C GLY A 31 -5.59 17.10 18.27
N ASP A 32 -4.80 17.82 17.48
CA ASP A 32 -5.32 18.57 16.33
C ASP A 32 -5.03 17.91 14.98
N LEU A 33 -3.95 17.12 14.86
CA LEU A 33 -3.52 16.53 13.59
C LEU A 33 -3.00 15.11 13.77
N THR A 34 -3.51 14.22 12.93
CA THR A 34 -2.96 12.87 12.72
C THR A 34 -2.38 12.78 11.32
N LEU A 35 -1.08 12.50 11.22
CA LEU A 35 -0.40 12.19 9.96
C LEU A 35 -0.33 10.67 9.80
N VAL A 36 -0.81 10.16 8.66
CA VAL A 36 -0.62 8.78 8.22
C VAL A 36 0.31 8.78 7.01
N ALA A 37 1.50 8.26 7.20
CA ALA A 37 2.53 8.16 6.16
C ALA A 37 2.54 6.76 5.56
N LEU A 38 2.35 6.68 4.25
CA LEU A 38 2.27 5.44 3.48
C LEU A 38 3.43 5.36 2.49
N ALA A 39 4.04 4.20 2.39
CA ALA A 39 5.04 3.94 1.36
C ALA A 39 4.40 3.81 -0.02
N GLY A 40 5.23 4.02 -1.04
CA GLY A 40 4.80 3.99 -2.43
C GLY A 40 3.91 5.16 -2.85
N GLU A 41 3.50 5.14 -4.10
CA GLU A 41 2.51 6.08 -4.65
C GLU A 41 1.11 5.58 -4.31
N ALA A 42 0.63 5.93 -3.11
CA ALA A 42 -0.70 5.53 -2.66
C ALA A 42 -1.79 6.25 -3.47
N VAL A 43 -2.72 5.48 -4.05
CA VAL A 43 -3.87 6.05 -4.76
C VAL A 43 -4.79 6.80 -3.79
N VAL A 44 -5.57 7.75 -4.32
CA VAL A 44 -6.42 8.65 -3.51
C VAL A 44 -7.41 7.92 -2.59
N ASP A 45 -7.80 6.71 -2.95
CA ASP A 45 -8.73 5.88 -2.17
C ASP A 45 -8.27 5.69 -0.71
N TYR A 46 -6.96 5.55 -0.49
CA TYR A 46 -6.39 5.47 0.87
C TYR A 46 -6.65 6.73 1.68
N SER A 47 -6.43 7.89 1.08
CA SER A 47 -6.68 9.18 1.74
C SER A 47 -8.16 9.36 2.07
N LEU A 48 -9.05 9.06 1.12
CA LEU A 48 -10.48 9.18 1.31
C LEU A 48 -10.99 8.23 2.40
N ARG A 49 -10.51 6.99 2.40
CA ARG A 49 -10.91 5.98 3.36
C ARG A 49 -10.39 6.31 4.77
N LEU A 50 -9.10 6.61 4.91
CA LEU A 50 -8.51 6.96 6.20
C LEU A 50 -9.18 8.20 6.83
N LYS A 51 -9.44 9.24 6.04
CA LYS A 51 -10.15 10.42 6.53
C LYS A 51 -11.57 10.12 7.00
N ARG A 52 -12.26 9.18 6.34
CA ARG A 52 -13.59 8.74 6.76
C ARG A 52 -13.54 7.88 8.03
N GLU A 53 -12.61 6.93 8.11
CA GLU A 53 -12.51 6.01 9.25
C GLU A 53 -11.94 6.67 10.50
N LEU A 54 -11.11 7.69 10.33
CA LEU A 54 -10.52 8.49 11.41
C LEU A 54 -11.25 9.81 11.64
N ALA A 55 -12.46 9.96 11.10
CA ALA A 55 -13.26 11.17 11.28
C ALA A 55 -13.46 11.49 12.77
N GLY A 56 -13.08 12.71 13.18
CA GLY A 56 -13.10 13.15 14.57
C GLY A 56 -12.65 14.60 14.69
N PRO A 57 -12.29 15.07 15.89
CA PRO A 57 -11.86 16.45 16.09
C PRO A 57 -10.50 16.76 15.45
N ALA A 58 -9.61 15.77 15.36
CA ALA A 58 -8.30 15.94 14.73
C ALA A 58 -8.40 15.87 13.20
N ALA A 59 -7.69 16.78 12.52
CA ALA A 59 -7.50 16.69 11.08
C ALA A 59 -6.66 15.44 10.72
N VAL A 60 -6.95 14.83 9.58
CA VAL A 60 -6.19 13.68 9.07
C VAL A 60 -5.44 14.08 7.80
N TRP A 61 -4.14 13.97 7.83
CA TRP A 61 -3.26 14.14 6.68
C TRP A 61 -2.67 12.79 6.26
N VAL A 62 -2.90 12.39 5.01
CA VAL A 62 -2.33 11.17 4.45
C VAL A 62 -1.24 11.56 3.44
N ALA A 63 -0.03 11.07 3.67
CA ALA A 63 1.13 11.32 2.82
C ALA A 63 1.58 10.02 2.15
N GLY A 64 1.59 9.97 0.84
CA GLY A 64 2.27 8.93 0.06
C GLY A 64 3.77 9.19 -0.06
N TYR A 65 4.48 8.33 -0.77
CA TYR A 65 5.95 8.41 -1.00
C TYR A 65 6.78 8.49 0.29
N SER A 66 6.28 7.95 1.37
CA SER A 66 6.88 8.07 2.69
C SER A 66 7.65 6.82 3.07
N ASN A 67 8.91 6.99 3.47
CA ASN A 67 9.83 5.96 3.97
C ASN A 67 10.28 4.91 2.94
N ASP A 68 9.57 4.69 1.86
CA ASP A 68 9.96 3.85 0.74
C ASP A 68 9.11 4.15 -0.51
N VAL A 69 9.64 3.90 -1.70
CA VAL A 69 8.95 4.08 -2.97
C VAL A 69 9.13 2.83 -3.83
N PHE A 70 8.32 1.83 -3.61
CA PHE A 70 8.34 0.57 -4.37
C PHE A 70 7.49 0.60 -5.65
N GLY A 71 6.74 1.66 -5.89
CA GLY A 71 5.80 1.85 -7.00
C GLY A 71 4.44 2.29 -6.52
N TYR A 72 3.39 1.99 -7.27
CA TYR A 72 2.02 2.28 -6.88
C TYR A 72 1.56 1.37 -5.75
N LEU A 73 0.79 1.96 -4.83
CA LEU A 73 0.02 1.25 -3.81
C LEU A 73 -1.46 1.36 -4.20
N PRO A 74 -2.00 0.37 -4.93
CA PRO A 74 -3.36 0.41 -5.43
C PRO A 74 -4.38 0.00 -4.35
N SER A 75 -5.59 0.58 -4.41
CA SER A 75 -6.74 0.09 -3.66
C SER A 75 -7.34 -1.17 -4.30
N LEU A 76 -8.23 -1.85 -3.57
CA LEU A 76 -8.94 -3.01 -4.11
C LEU A 76 -9.73 -2.66 -5.38
N ARG A 77 -10.36 -1.48 -5.41
CA ARG A 77 -11.06 -0.98 -6.59
C ARG A 77 -10.12 -0.89 -7.79
N ILE A 78 -8.98 -0.23 -7.62
CA ILE A 78 -7.98 -0.04 -8.68
C ILE A 78 -7.37 -1.38 -9.12
N ILE A 79 -7.14 -2.31 -8.20
CA ILE A 79 -6.66 -3.67 -8.55
C ILE A 79 -7.68 -4.39 -9.45
N ARG A 80 -8.98 -4.26 -9.16
CA ARG A 80 -10.06 -4.91 -9.93
C ARG A 80 -10.32 -4.25 -11.28
N GLU A 81 -10.24 -2.92 -11.33
CA GLU A 81 -10.34 -2.17 -12.58
C GLU A 81 -9.14 -2.42 -13.51
N GLY A 82 -7.99 -2.75 -12.93
CA GLY A 82 -6.74 -2.94 -13.69
C GLY A 82 -6.13 -1.61 -14.11
N GLY A 83 -5.58 -1.56 -15.32
CA GLY A 83 -4.98 -0.33 -15.86
C GLY A 83 -3.56 -0.10 -15.36
N TYR A 84 -3.15 1.18 -15.38
CA TYR A 84 -1.76 1.57 -15.14
C TYR A 84 -1.38 1.39 -13.66
N GLU A 85 -2.09 2.04 -12.76
CA GLU A 85 -1.81 2.02 -11.32
C GLU A 85 -2.10 0.65 -10.68
N GLY A 86 -3.12 -0.06 -11.21
CA GLY A 86 -3.54 -1.35 -10.66
C GLY A 86 -2.60 -2.49 -10.98
N VAL A 87 -2.03 -2.49 -12.19
CA VAL A 87 -1.27 -3.63 -12.70
C VAL A 87 0.00 -3.23 -13.46
N SER A 88 -0.12 -2.43 -14.53
CA SER A 88 0.94 -2.38 -15.53
C SER A 88 2.17 -1.59 -15.08
N ALA A 89 2.05 -0.55 -14.29
CA ALA A 89 3.20 0.18 -13.76
C ALA A 89 4.07 -0.72 -12.89
N ASN A 90 3.46 -1.40 -11.94
CA ASN A 90 4.19 -2.26 -11.01
C ASN A 90 4.77 -3.50 -11.71
N THR A 91 4.01 -4.16 -12.59
CA THR A 91 4.45 -5.41 -13.20
C THR A 91 5.37 -5.23 -14.40
N ARG A 92 5.11 -4.23 -15.25
CA ARG A 92 5.85 -4.04 -16.51
C ARG A 92 7.04 -3.11 -16.37
N ILE A 93 6.88 -2.03 -15.58
CA ILE A 93 7.92 -0.99 -15.45
C ILE A 93 8.82 -1.31 -14.27
N LEU A 94 8.23 -1.55 -13.09
CA LEU A 94 8.95 -1.80 -11.84
C LEU A 94 9.25 -3.27 -11.60
N ASN A 95 8.79 -4.12 -12.51
CA ASN A 95 9.09 -5.54 -12.48
C ASN A 95 8.61 -6.28 -11.22
N HIS A 96 7.51 -5.93 -10.61
CA HIS A 96 6.91 -6.74 -9.57
C HIS A 96 6.48 -8.10 -10.10
N PRO A 97 6.47 -9.15 -9.28
CA PRO A 97 6.19 -10.51 -9.73
C PRO A 97 4.74 -10.73 -10.21
N GLY A 98 3.85 -9.82 -9.87
CA GLY A 98 2.44 -9.87 -10.24
C GLY A 98 1.69 -8.66 -9.70
N ARG A 99 0.36 -8.68 -9.83
CA ARG A 99 -0.49 -7.69 -9.21
C ARG A 99 -0.51 -7.86 -7.69
N PHE A 100 -0.88 -6.82 -6.96
CA PHE A 100 -1.12 -6.89 -5.52
C PHE A 100 -2.30 -7.82 -5.21
N SER A 101 -2.29 -8.41 -4.02
CA SER A 101 -3.41 -9.22 -3.54
C SER A 101 -4.62 -8.35 -3.18
N ASP A 102 -5.81 -8.94 -3.26
CA ASP A 102 -7.07 -8.23 -3.02
C ASP A 102 -7.20 -7.74 -1.56
N ASP A 103 -6.42 -8.29 -0.62
CA ASP A 103 -6.39 -7.88 0.79
C ASP A 103 -5.38 -6.75 1.09
N THR A 104 -4.66 -6.26 0.10
CA THR A 104 -3.60 -5.25 0.29
C THR A 104 -4.14 -3.99 0.97
N GLU A 105 -5.26 -3.46 0.50
CA GLU A 105 -5.87 -2.25 1.06
C GLU A 105 -6.25 -2.46 2.53
N GLU A 106 -6.93 -3.58 2.84
CA GLU A 106 -7.35 -3.90 4.22
C GLU A 106 -6.15 -4.04 5.17
N ARG A 107 -5.06 -4.63 4.71
CA ARG A 107 -3.84 -4.78 5.51
C ARG A 107 -3.18 -3.43 5.81
N VAL A 108 -3.11 -2.55 4.82
CA VAL A 108 -2.51 -1.21 5.00
C VAL A 108 -3.38 -0.34 5.90
N ILE A 109 -4.68 -0.28 5.64
CA ILE A 109 -5.64 0.48 6.46
C ILE A 109 -5.68 -0.09 7.88
N GLY A 110 -5.81 -1.41 8.02
CA GLY A 110 -5.82 -2.07 9.33
C GLY A 110 -4.57 -1.78 10.14
N LYS A 111 -3.38 -1.72 9.49
CA LYS A 111 -2.14 -1.37 10.16
C LYS A 111 -2.11 0.09 10.62
N ALA A 112 -2.59 1.01 9.81
CA ALA A 112 -2.68 2.43 10.21
C ALA A 112 -3.61 2.61 11.43
N LEU A 113 -4.77 1.95 11.43
CA LEU A 113 -5.71 1.99 12.55
C LEU A 113 -5.15 1.33 13.82
N GLU A 114 -4.43 0.21 13.68
CA GLU A 114 -3.74 -0.44 14.80
C GLU A 114 -2.70 0.48 15.43
N LEU A 115 -1.84 1.10 14.60
CA LEU A 115 -0.82 2.02 15.07
C LEU A 115 -1.41 3.22 15.79
N LEU A 116 -2.51 3.77 15.29
CA LEU A 116 -3.18 4.90 15.94
C LEU A 116 -3.73 4.52 17.32
N ARG A 117 -4.37 3.35 17.45
CA ARG A 117 -4.86 2.86 18.75
C ARG A 117 -3.75 2.66 19.78
N ASN A 118 -2.54 2.36 19.33
CA ASN A 118 -1.38 2.17 20.21
C ASN A 118 -0.75 3.50 20.67
N LEU A 119 -1.20 4.65 20.14
CA LEU A 119 -0.77 5.98 20.58
C LEU A 119 -1.67 6.55 21.71
N ASP A 120 -2.80 5.95 21.95
CA ASP A 120 -3.74 6.28 23.04
C ASP A 120 -3.35 5.56 24.33
#